data_c33ac5badf2607c2373d6c4fdf9c5871
#
_entry.id   c33ac5badf2607c2373d6c4fdf9c5871
#
_cell.length_a   1.000
_cell.length_b   1.000
_cell.length_c   1.000
_cell.angle_alpha   90.00
_cell.angle_beta   90.00
_cell.angle_gamma   90.00
#
_symmetry.space_group_name_H-M   'P 1'
#
loop_
_entity.id
_entity.type
_entity.pdbx_description
1 polymer ?
#
loop_
_entity_poly.entity_id
_entity_poly.type
_entity_poly.pdbx_seq_one_letter_code
_entity_poly.pdbx_strand_id
1 'polypeptide(L)'
;MSSQSPKLIPAGPARTEIRASNSRFIASAAPAATVEAARAFIVGVRAEMPDASHHVYAYIVGHGATTTLSMSDDGEPPGTAGRPVMAVLKGSGLGDVALVITRYFGGTLLGTGGLVRAYGDAAKAVLAILPRAEKIDRRELSITLPYAAYESARRLIAAHAGSILGETFAADVSLHVSLPLVEVAAFTAEIAETTAGQARIEDKETRRQGDK
;
A
#
# COMPACT_ATOMS: atom_id res chain seq x y z
N MET A 1 -10.46 -23.17 -12.00
CA MET A 1 -9.73 -22.44 -10.93
C MET A 1 -9.03 -21.25 -11.60
N SER A 2 -9.61 -20.06 -11.51
CA SER A 2 -8.98 -18.86 -12.06
C SER A 2 -7.79 -18.49 -11.18
N SER A 3 -6.56 -18.74 -11.64
CA SER A 3 -5.35 -18.21 -10.99
C SER A 3 -5.36 -16.70 -11.17
N GLN A 4 -5.87 -15.96 -10.19
CA GLN A 4 -5.67 -14.52 -10.14
C GLN A 4 -4.17 -14.27 -10.00
N SER A 5 -3.62 -13.42 -10.86
CA SER A 5 -2.23 -13.00 -10.73
C SER A 5 -2.01 -12.39 -9.33
N PRO A 6 -0.84 -12.63 -8.70
CA PRO A 6 -0.56 -12.12 -7.36
C PRO A 6 -0.69 -10.60 -7.33
N LYS A 7 -1.34 -10.07 -6.30
CA LYS A 7 -1.46 -8.63 -6.05
C LYS A 7 -0.14 -8.12 -5.48
N LEU A 8 0.67 -7.47 -6.30
CA LEU A 8 1.96 -6.93 -5.87
C LEU A 8 1.83 -5.54 -5.26
N ILE A 9 2.53 -5.31 -4.15
CA ILE A 9 2.63 -4.03 -3.45
C ILE A 9 4.10 -3.72 -3.13
N PRO A 10 4.46 -2.44 -2.89
CA PRO A 10 5.75 -2.12 -2.30
C PRO A 10 5.88 -2.73 -0.90
N ALA A 11 7.03 -3.37 -0.61
CA ALA A 11 7.38 -3.87 0.72
C ALA A 11 8.07 -2.82 1.60
N GLY A 12 8.45 -1.68 1.02
CA GLY A 12 9.11 -0.56 1.70
C GLY A 12 9.33 0.59 0.74
N PRO A 13 9.87 1.74 1.20
CA PRO A 13 10.17 2.86 0.34
C PRO A 13 11.45 2.65 -0.47
N ALA A 14 11.56 3.40 -1.56
CA ALA A 14 12.78 3.50 -2.37
C ALA A 14 12.95 4.93 -2.89
N ARG A 15 14.20 5.34 -3.12
CA ARG A 15 14.54 6.63 -3.71
C ARG A 15 15.77 6.49 -4.61
N THR A 16 15.76 7.17 -5.75
CA THR A 16 16.89 7.24 -6.67
C THR A 16 16.95 8.60 -7.37
N GLU A 17 18.10 8.95 -7.93
CA GLU A 17 18.28 10.17 -8.72
C GLU A 17 18.74 9.81 -10.12
N ILE A 18 18.17 10.48 -11.12
CA ILE A 18 18.71 10.51 -12.48
C ILE A 18 18.94 11.95 -12.92
N ARG A 19 19.73 12.14 -13.97
CA ARG A 19 19.99 13.45 -14.59
C ARG A 19 19.63 13.43 -16.07
N ALA A 20 19.03 14.51 -16.54
CA ALA A 20 18.76 14.74 -17.95
C ALA A 20 18.96 16.23 -18.28
N SER A 21 19.83 16.55 -19.24
CA SER A 21 20.17 17.93 -19.67
C SER A 21 20.37 18.88 -18.49
N ASN A 22 21.27 18.56 -17.56
CA ASN A 22 21.59 19.30 -16.35
C ASN A 22 20.47 19.34 -15.27
N SER A 23 19.22 19.00 -15.59
CA SER A 23 18.17 18.85 -14.59
C SER A 23 18.36 17.58 -13.78
N ARG A 24 18.04 17.66 -12.45
CA ARG A 24 18.04 16.51 -11.54
C ARG A 24 16.60 16.04 -11.32
N PHE A 25 16.39 14.76 -11.37
CA PHE A 25 15.11 14.11 -11.12
C PHE A 25 15.27 13.11 -9.98
N ILE A 26 14.73 13.42 -8.81
CA ILE A 26 14.74 12.56 -7.62
C ILE A 26 13.41 11.84 -7.55
N ALA A 27 13.41 10.53 -7.84
CA ALA A 27 12.23 9.71 -7.77
C ALA A 27 12.13 9.01 -6.42
N SER A 28 11.02 9.19 -5.72
CA SER A 28 10.71 8.60 -4.41
C SER A 28 9.44 7.78 -4.53
N ALA A 29 9.45 6.53 -4.08
CA ALA A 29 8.28 5.64 -4.08
C ALA A 29 8.08 5.04 -2.68
N ALA A 30 6.83 4.83 -2.29
CA ALA A 30 6.48 4.23 -0.99
C ALA A 30 5.16 3.45 -1.06
N PRO A 31 4.93 2.52 -0.10
CA PRO A 31 3.62 1.90 0.11
C PRO A 31 2.56 2.97 0.43
N ALA A 32 1.37 2.84 -0.15
CA ALA A 32 0.24 3.73 0.09
C ALA A 32 -1.08 2.93 -0.04
N ALA A 33 -1.52 2.31 1.04
CA ALA A 33 -2.72 1.48 1.05
C ALA A 33 -4.02 2.29 1.03
N THR A 34 -3.96 3.60 1.28
CA THR A 34 -5.11 4.53 1.21
C THR A 34 -4.74 5.81 0.47
N VAL A 35 -5.74 6.56 0.02
CA VAL A 35 -5.56 7.86 -0.62
C VAL A 35 -4.91 8.87 0.34
N GLU A 36 -5.26 8.81 1.62
CA GLU A 36 -4.70 9.65 2.69
C GLU A 36 -3.21 9.37 2.86
N ALA A 37 -2.80 8.09 2.89
CA ALA A 37 -1.40 7.70 2.97
C ALA A 37 -0.61 8.19 1.74
N ALA A 38 -1.17 8.07 0.53
CA ALA A 38 -0.55 8.58 -0.69
C ALA A 38 -0.36 10.11 -0.64
N ARG A 39 -1.38 10.85 -0.19
CA ARG A 39 -1.31 12.31 -0.02
C ARG A 39 -0.30 12.72 1.05
N ALA A 40 -0.27 12.03 2.18
CA ALA A 40 0.71 12.29 3.24
C ALA A 40 2.14 12.08 2.74
N PHE A 41 2.39 11.03 1.97
CA PHE A 41 3.70 10.79 1.34
C PHE A 41 4.10 11.92 0.39
N ILE A 42 3.19 12.38 -0.48
CA ILE A 42 3.43 13.49 -1.41
C ILE A 42 3.79 14.78 -0.64
N VAL A 43 3.03 15.10 0.41
CA VAL A 43 3.29 16.27 1.27
C VAL A 43 4.64 16.15 1.97
N GLY A 44 4.98 14.96 2.48
CA GLY A 44 6.28 14.70 3.10
C GLY A 44 7.46 14.96 2.16
N VAL A 45 7.39 14.41 0.92
CA VAL A 45 8.43 14.61 -0.09
C VAL A 45 8.58 16.11 -0.48
N ARG A 46 7.45 16.83 -0.60
CA ARG A 46 7.47 18.28 -0.84
C ARG A 46 8.14 19.06 0.29
N ALA A 47 7.87 18.67 1.54
CA ALA A 47 8.46 19.32 2.71
C ALA A 47 9.97 19.04 2.85
N GLU A 48 10.44 17.87 2.41
CA GLU A 48 11.87 17.53 2.38
C GLU A 48 12.66 18.33 1.33
N MET A 49 12.03 18.73 0.24
CA MET A 49 12.69 19.37 -0.91
C MET A 49 11.92 20.64 -1.37
N PRO A 50 11.74 21.64 -0.49
CA PRO A 50 10.85 22.78 -0.75
C PRO A 50 11.37 23.74 -1.83
N ASP A 51 12.66 23.67 -2.16
CA ASP A 51 13.36 24.49 -3.14
C ASP A 51 13.32 23.91 -4.57
N ALA A 52 12.69 22.74 -4.74
CA ALA A 52 12.57 22.11 -6.05
C ALA A 52 11.59 22.86 -6.97
N SER A 53 11.81 22.75 -8.28
CA SER A 53 10.94 23.39 -9.29
C SER A 53 9.57 22.73 -9.38
N HIS A 54 9.50 21.40 -9.30
CA HIS A 54 8.29 20.61 -9.45
C HIS A 54 8.32 19.32 -8.62
N HIS A 55 7.14 18.88 -8.13
CA HIS A 55 6.91 17.59 -7.46
C HIS A 55 5.79 16.83 -8.17
N VAL A 56 6.11 16.29 -9.32
CA VAL A 56 5.20 15.46 -10.11
C VAL A 56 4.88 14.19 -9.35
N TYR A 57 3.60 13.79 -9.31
CA TYR A 57 3.22 12.56 -8.62
C TYR A 57 2.27 11.69 -9.43
N ALA A 58 2.26 10.41 -9.12
CA ALA A 58 1.24 9.45 -9.46
C ALA A 58 1.05 8.45 -8.32
N TYR A 59 -0.18 7.99 -8.07
CA TYR A 59 -0.43 6.89 -7.15
C TYR A 59 -1.51 5.94 -7.65
N ILE A 60 -1.42 4.71 -7.21
CA ILE A 60 -2.40 3.63 -7.41
C ILE A 60 -2.74 3.09 -6.03
N VAL A 61 -3.99 3.21 -5.60
CA VAL A 61 -4.51 2.66 -4.35
C VAL A 61 -5.53 1.58 -4.69
N GLY A 62 -5.35 0.39 -4.14
CA GLY A 62 -6.18 -0.78 -4.44
C GLY A 62 -5.66 -1.62 -5.61
N HIS A 63 -6.42 -2.66 -5.94
CA HIS A 63 -6.15 -3.61 -7.03
C HIS A 63 -7.45 -3.96 -7.77
N GLY A 64 -7.34 -4.19 -9.08
CA GLY A 64 -8.47 -4.61 -9.91
C GLY A 64 -9.56 -3.53 -10.04
N ALA A 65 -10.82 -3.91 -9.89
CA ALA A 65 -11.97 -3.03 -10.14
C ALA A 65 -12.13 -1.88 -9.13
N THR A 66 -11.54 -1.99 -7.93
CA THR A 66 -11.63 -0.97 -6.86
C THR A 66 -10.42 -0.06 -6.80
N THR A 67 -9.69 0.09 -7.90
CA THR A 67 -8.46 0.87 -7.95
C THR A 67 -8.74 2.37 -8.08
N THR A 68 -8.17 3.17 -7.18
CA THR A 68 -8.17 4.63 -7.26
C THR A 68 -6.84 5.11 -7.84
N LEU A 69 -6.90 5.95 -8.87
CA LEU A 69 -5.74 6.50 -9.57
C LEU A 69 -5.74 8.01 -9.46
N SER A 70 -4.57 8.61 -9.24
CA SER A 70 -4.39 10.06 -9.36
C SER A 70 -2.98 10.40 -9.80
N MET A 71 -2.84 11.54 -10.49
CA MET A 71 -1.56 12.08 -10.96
C MET A 71 -1.63 13.60 -11.08
N SER A 72 -0.46 14.25 -11.10
CA SER A 72 -0.32 15.68 -11.37
C SER A 72 0.97 15.97 -12.11
N ASP A 73 0.91 16.91 -13.04
CA ASP A 73 2.09 17.46 -13.71
C ASP A 73 2.80 18.51 -12.83
N ASP A 74 2.17 19.01 -11.76
CA ASP A 74 2.71 19.98 -10.80
C ASP A 74 3.41 21.19 -11.46
N GLY A 75 2.75 21.81 -12.45
CA GLY A 75 3.24 22.98 -13.16
C GLY A 75 4.16 22.70 -14.36
N GLU A 76 4.53 21.44 -14.61
CA GLU A 76 5.13 21.08 -15.90
C GLU A 76 4.08 21.22 -17.05
N PRO A 77 4.49 21.34 -18.31
CA PRO A 77 3.54 21.38 -19.42
C PRO A 77 2.56 20.22 -19.38
N PRO A 78 1.26 20.45 -19.64
CA PRO A 78 0.22 19.44 -19.48
C PRO A 78 0.52 18.12 -20.19
N GLY A 79 0.46 17.00 -19.44
CA GLY A 79 0.64 15.65 -19.96
C GLY A 79 2.10 15.24 -20.20
N THR A 80 3.08 16.08 -19.87
CA THR A 80 4.50 15.77 -20.11
C THR A 80 5.19 15.08 -18.94
N ALA A 81 4.57 15.05 -17.77
CA ALA A 81 5.17 14.55 -16.54
C ALA A 81 4.27 13.50 -15.84
N GLY A 82 3.11 13.86 -15.35
CA GLY A 82 2.23 12.96 -14.60
C GLY A 82 1.75 11.77 -15.43
N ARG A 83 1.38 11.98 -16.70
CA ARG A 83 0.95 10.90 -17.60
C ARG A 83 2.03 9.85 -17.85
N PRO A 84 3.28 10.21 -18.22
CA PRO A 84 4.38 9.26 -18.35
C PRO A 84 4.64 8.47 -17.06
N VAL A 85 4.65 9.14 -15.91
CA VAL A 85 4.84 8.49 -14.60
C VAL A 85 3.72 7.49 -14.33
N MET A 86 2.45 7.87 -14.53
CA MET A 86 1.31 6.97 -14.35
C MET A 86 1.34 5.79 -15.33
N ALA A 87 1.77 5.99 -16.58
CA ALA A 87 1.88 4.91 -17.55
C ALA A 87 2.90 3.85 -17.10
N VAL A 88 4.07 4.28 -16.63
CA VAL A 88 5.10 3.39 -16.09
C VAL A 88 4.60 2.69 -14.83
N LEU A 89 3.93 3.41 -13.93
CA LEU A 89 3.39 2.86 -12.69
C LEU A 89 2.33 1.78 -12.96
N LYS A 90 1.41 2.02 -13.89
CA LYS A 90 0.43 1.00 -14.34
C LYS A 90 1.11 -0.23 -14.93
N GLY A 91 2.13 -0.04 -15.76
CA GLY A 91 2.90 -1.11 -16.36
C GLY A 91 3.69 -1.96 -15.37
N SER A 92 3.91 -1.47 -14.14
CA SER A 92 4.64 -2.21 -13.10
C SER A 92 3.84 -3.34 -12.45
N GLY A 93 2.50 -3.34 -12.58
CA GLY A 93 1.60 -4.28 -11.92
C GLY A 93 1.42 -4.03 -10.41
N LEU A 94 2.01 -2.97 -9.86
CA LEU A 94 1.89 -2.63 -8.44
C LEU A 94 0.55 -1.92 -8.17
N GLY A 95 -0.06 -2.26 -7.04
CA GLY A 95 -1.06 -1.44 -6.38
C GLY A 95 -0.55 -0.90 -5.04
N ASP A 96 -1.36 -0.12 -4.34
CA ASP A 96 -1.04 0.47 -3.03
C ASP A 96 0.32 1.17 -3.02
N VAL A 97 0.59 1.98 -4.04
CA VAL A 97 1.87 2.64 -4.28
C VAL A 97 1.69 4.12 -4.58
N ALA A 98 2.51 4.96 -3.98
CA ALA A 98 2.68 6.38 -4.33
C ALA A 98 4.09 6.63 -4.85
N LEU A 99 4.19 7.47 -5.90
CA LEU A 99 5.43 7.85 -6.56
C LEU A 99 5.44 9.37 -6.72
N VAL A 100 6.54 10.00 -6.28
CA VAL A 100 6.82 11.43 -6.46
C VAL A 100 8.14 11.58 -7.18
N ILE A 101 8.16 12.41 -8.23
CA ILE A 101 9.38 12.78 -8.93
C ILE A 101 9.60 14.27 -8.76
N THR A 102 10.59 14.59 -7.95
CA THR A 102 11.03 15.95 -7.65
C THR A 102 12.06 16.39 -8.68
N ARG A 103 11.81 17.52 -9.35
CA ARG A 103 12.72 18.06 -10.35
C ARG A 103 13.36 19.36 -9.87
N TYR A 104 14.68 19.43 -10.04
CA TYR A 104 15.46 20.68 -10.00
C TYR A 104 15.86 21.04 -11.43
N PHE A 105 15.41 22.20 -11.90
CA PHE A 105 15.72 22.68 -13.24
C PHE A 105 17.20 23.04 -13.36
N GLY A 106 17.86 22.54 -14.39
CA GLY A 106 19.29 22.71 -14.62
C GLY A 106 19.67 23.85 -15.62
N GLY A 107 18.73 24.76 -15.90
CA GLY A 107 18.99 25.90 -16.82
C GLY A 107 18.84 25.54 -18.31
N THR A 108 18.66 24.26 -18.68
CA THR A 108 18.51 23.84 -20.07
C THR A 108 17.12 23.22 -20.27
N LEU A 109 16.36 23.72 -21.25
CA LEU A 109 15.06 23.21 -21.60
C LEU A 109 15.17 21.83 -22.26
N LEU A 110 14.36 20.87 -21.77
CA LEU A 110 14.29 19.51 -22.31
C LEU A 110 13.34 19.38 -23.52
N GLY A 111 12.42 20.32 -23.66
CA GLY A 111 11.28 20.20 -24.56
C GLY A 111 10.26 19.13 -24.08
N THR A 112 9.08 19.10 -24.70
CA THR A 112 8.00 18.18 -24.28
C THR A 112 8.39 16.71 -24.38
N GLY A 113 9.04 16.29 -25.46
CA GLY A 113 9.54 14.92 -25.65
C GLY A 113 10.63 14.53 -24.67
N GLY A 114 11.52 15.47 -24.35
CA GLY A 114 12.58 15.26 -23.34
C GLY A 114 12.01 15.11 -21.93
N LEU A 115 11.00 15.91 -21.57
CA LEU A 115 10.28 15.77 -20.28
C LEU A 115 9.58 14.41 -20.16
N VAL A 116 8.81 14.00 -21.16
CA VAL A 116 8.14 12.70 -21.18
C VAL A 116 9.13 11.56 -20.93
N ARG A 117 10.28 11.60 -21.61
CA ARG A 117 11.34 10.60 -21.44
C ARG A 117 11.95 10.65 -20.05
N ALA A 118 12.36 11.83 -19.57
CA ALA A 118 13.02 11.99 -18.28
C ALA A 118 12.13 11.55 -17.11
N TYR A 119 10.85 11.95 -17.10
CA TYR A 119 9.90 11.50 -16.06
C TYR A 119 9.62 10.00 -16.13
N GLY A 120 9.46 9.44 -17.34
CA GLY A 120 9.31 8.00 -17.54
C GLY A 120 10.52 7.21 -17.05
N ASP A 121 11.74 7.67 -17.37
CA ASP A 121 12.97 6.99 -16.97
C ASP A 121 13.24 7.12 -15.46
N ALA A 122 12.92 8.26 -14.83
CA ALA A 122 12.97 8.41 -13.38
C ALA A 122 12.00 7.45 -12.67
N ALA A 123 10.77 7.31 -13.18
CA ALA A 123 9.80 6.35 -12.66
C ALA A 123 10.30 4.91 -12.78
N LYS A 124 10.81 4.51 -13.94
CA LYS A 124 11.39 3.17 -14.14
C LYS A 124 12.55 2.91 -13.19
N ALA A 125 13.45 3.89 -13.01
CA ALA A 125 14.63 3.74 -12.17
C ALA A 125 14.26 3.44 -10.71
N VAL A 126 13.31 4.18 -10.11
CA VAL A 126 12.90 3.92 -8.73
C VAL A 126 12.12 2.61 -8.60
N LEU A 127 11.25 2.27 -9.56
CA LEU A 127 10.49 1.03 -9.54
C LEU A 127 11.37 -0.22 -9.74
N ALA A 128 12.54 -0.09 -10.36
CA ALA A 128 13.51 -1.17 -10.51
C ALA A 128 14.16 -1.57 -9.17
N ILE A 129 14.32 -0.62 -8.25
CA ILE A 129 14.91 -0.86 -6.91
C ILE A 129 13.88 -0.95 -5.79
N LEU A 130 12.61 -0.69 -6.10
CA LEU A 130 11.52 -0.73 -5.11
C LEU A 130 11.29 -2.17 -4.64
N PRO A 131 11.43 -2.47 -3.33
CA PRO A 131 11.16 -3.79 -2.81
C PRO A 131 9.67 -4.12 -2.98
N ARG A 132 9.37 -5.36 -3.35
CA ARG A 132 8.02 -5.83 -3.65
C ARG A 132 7.64 -6.99 -2.76
N ALA A 133 6.35 -7.07 -2.40
CA ALA A 133 5.73 -8.18 -1.70
C ALA A 133 4.39 -8.52 -2.33
N GLU A 134 3.90 -9.72 -2.08
CA GLU A 134 2.54 -10.08 -2.38
C GLU A 134 1.61 -9.53 -1.29
N LYS A 135 0.52 -8.89 -1.70
CA LYS A 135 -0.52 -8.42 -0.79
C LYS A 135 -1.33 -9.61 -0.28
N ILE A 136 -1.23 -9.87 1.00
CA ILE A 136 -2.05 -10.88 1.66
C ILE A 136 -3.36 -10.21 2.10
N ASP A 137 -4.47 -10.59 1.48
CA ASP A 137 -5.79 -10.16 1.93
C ASP A 137 -6.03 -10.74 3.32
N ARG A 138 -6.40 -9.88 4.28
CA ARG A 138 -6.64 -10.27 5.67
C ARG A 138 -8.08 -9.94 6.07
N ARG A 139 -8.59 -10.69 7.06
CA ARG A 139 -9.90 -10.49 7.65
C ARG A 139 -9.76 -10.23 9.15
N GLU A 140 -10.52 -9.27 9.64
CA GLU A 140 -10.58 -8.98 11.06
C GLU A 140 -11.77 -9.71 11.70
N LEU A 141 -11.49 -10.42 12.79
CA LEU A 141 -12.48 -11.17 13.55
C LEU A 141 -12.47 -10.71 15.02
N SER A 142 -13.64 -10.70 15.63
CA SER A 142 -13.79 -10.60 17.07
C SER A 142 -14.08 -12.00 17.63
N ILE A 143 -13.27 -12.43 18.58
CA ILE A 143 -13.38 -13.77 19.18
C ILE A 143 -13.60 -13.60 20.69
N THR A 144 -14.71 -14.11 21.20
CA THR A 144 -14.98 -14.16 22.65
C THR A 144 -14.88 -15.59 23.13
N LEU A 145 -14.09 -15.83 24.17
CA LEU A 145 -13.81 -17.18 24.69
C LEU A 145 -13.52 -17.17 26.21
N PRO A 146 -13.70 -18.31 26.89
CA PRO A 146 -13.36 -18.43 28.31
C PRO A 146 -11.86 -18.29 28.56
N TYR A 147 -11.48 -17.81 29.76
CA TYR A 147 -10.08 -17.64 30.17
C TYR A 147 -9.23 -18.90 30.00
N ALA A 148 -9.80 -20.08 30.26
CA ALA A 148 -9.10 -21.35 30.13
C ALA A 148 -8.63 -21.64 28.70
N ALA A 149 -9.28 -21.08 27.68
CA ALA A 149 -8.94 -21.26 26.28
C ALA A 149 -7.98 -20.18 25.73
N TYR A 150 -7.69 -19.13 26.50
CA TYR A 150 -6.94 -17.96 26.04
C TYR A 150 -5.56 -18.30 25.46
N GLU A 151 -4.75 -19.03 26.21
CA GLU A 151 -3.37 -19.39 25.77
C GLU A 151 -3.38 -20.32 24.54
N SER A 152 -4.37 -21.21 24.44
CA SER A 152 -4.52 -22.08 23.27
C SER A 152 -4.95 -21.28 22.05
N ALA A 153 -5.88 -20.33 22.21
CA ALA A 153 -6.32 -19.44 21.15
C ALA A 153 -5.16 -18.57 20.63
N ARG A 154 -4.31 -18.03 21.52
CA ARG A 154 -3.13 -17.24 21.10
C ARG A 154 -2.17 -18.06 20.26
N ARG A 155 -1.89 -19.29 20.66
CA ARG A 155 -1.02 -20.19 19.86
C ARG A 155 -1.63 -20.52 18.52
N LEU A 156 -2.95 -20.75 18.47
CA LEU A 156 -3.65 -21.04 17.24
C LEU A 156 -3.65 -19.84 16.29
N ILE A 157 -3.91 -18.62 16.78
CA ILE A 157 -3.82 -17.39 16.00
C ILE A 157 -2.43 -17.26 15.36
N ALA A 158 -1.37 -17.49 16.11
CA ALA A 158 0.00 -17.43 15.60
C ALA A 158 0.29 -18.52 14.57
N ALA A 159 -0.22 -19.75 14.76
CA ALA A 159 -0.07 -20.87 13.81
C ALA A 159 -0.70 -20.57 12.44
N HIS A 160 -1.82 -19.83 12.42
CA HIS A 160 -2.49 -19.38 11.20
C HIS A 160 -1.99 -18.00 10.70
N ALA A 161 -0.77 -17.61 11.02
CA ALA A 161 -0.17 -16.32 10.65
C ALA A 161 -1.07 -15.10 11.02
N GLY A 162 -1.86 -15.25 12.09
CA GLY A 162 -2.72 -14.22 12.64
C GLY A 162 -1.95 -13.23 13.50
N SER A 163 -2.54 -12.05 13.68
CA SER A 163 -2.05 -11.01 14.58
C SER A 163 -3.18 -10.58 15.51
N ILE A 164 -2.88 -10.43 16.80
CA ILE A 164 -3.81 -9.89 17.78
C ILE A 164 -3.71 -8.37 17.70
N LEU A 165 -4.82 -7.70 17.39
CA LEU A 165 -4.93 -6.25 17.26
C LEU A 165 -5.39 -5.60 18.56
N GLY A 166 -6.08 -6.35 19.44
CA GLY A 166 -6.55 -5.89 20.72
C GLY A 166 -7.08 -7.02 21.58
N GLU A 167 -7.03 -6.82 22.89
CA GLU A 167 -7.49 -7.78 23.90
C GLU A 167 -8.29 -7.05 24.96
N THR A 168 -9.37 -7.65 25.41
CA THR A 168 -10.20 -7.13 26.51
C THR A 168 -10.52 -8.29 27.46
N PHE A 169 -10.30 -8.08 28.75
CA PHE A 169 -10.51 -9.04 29.80
C PHE A 169 -11.68 -8.59 30.68
N ALA A 170 -12.78 -9.37 30.66
CA ALA A 170 -13.99 -9.12 31.44
C ALA A 170 -14.52 -10.43 32.02
N ALA A 171 -15.80 -10.76 31.94
CA ALA A 171 -16.32 -12.09 32.31
C ALA A 171 -15.70 -13.20 31.42
N ASP A 172 -15.52 -12.89 30.13
CA ASP A 172 -14.78 -13.67 29.14
C ASP A 172 -13.65 -12.83 28.55
N VAL A 173 -12.75 -13.47 27.81
CA VAL A 173 -11.70 -12.79 27.05
C VAL A 173 -12.22 -12.51 25.65
N SER A 174 -12.11 -11.25 25.21
CA SER A 174 -12.41 -10.84 23.84
C SER A 174 -11.13 -10.47 23.12
N LEU A 175 -10.87 -11.13 21.98
CA LEU A 175 -9.72 -10.90 21.11
C LEU A 175 -10.18 -10.26 19.80
N HIS A 176 -9.54 -9.16 19.42
CA HIS A 176 -9.64 -8.61 18.07
C HIS A 176 -8.43 -9.09 17.28
N VAL A 177 -8.65 -9.86 16.23
CA VAL A 177 -7.59 -10.52 15.47
C VAL A 177 -7.66 -10.23 13.98
N SER A 178 -6.51 -10.23 13.33
CA SER A 178 -6.38 -10.16 11.88
C SER A 178 -5.76 -11.45 11.36
N LEU A 179 -6.44 -12.14 10.46
CA LEU A 179 -6.02 -13.42 9.86
C LEU A 179 -5.91 -13.30 8.35
N PRO A 180 -4.94 -13.97 7.68
CA PRO A 180 -4.98 -14.14 6.23
C PRO A 180 -6.33 -14.73 5.81
N LEU A 181 -6.94 -14.18 4.76
CA LEU A 181 -8.28 -14.61 4.32
C LEU A 181 -8.34 -16.12 4.02
N VAL A 182 -7.26 -16.67 3.50
CA VAL A 182 -7.12 -18.09 3.17
C VAL A 182 -7.12 -19.00 4.41
N GLU A 183 -6.71 -18.46 5.56
CA GLU A 183 -6.61 -19.20 6.83
C GLU A 183 -7.90 -19.15 7.66
N VAL A 184 -8.83 -18.23 7.36
CA VAL A 184 -10.00 -17.98 8.19
C VAL A 184 -10.85 -19.24 8.38
N ALA A 185 -11.10 -20.03 7.34
CA ALA A 185 -11.94 -21.22 7.41
C ALA A 185 -11.28 -22.31 8.28
N ALA A 186 -9.99 -22.59 8.08
CA ALA A 186 -9.24 -23.56 8.86
C ALA A 186 -9.15 -23.12 10.33
N PHE A 187 -8.78 -21.87 10.58
CA PHE A 187 -8.73 -21.30 11.92
C PHE A 187 -10.08 -21.41 12.65
N THR A 188 -11.20 -21.10 11.96
CA THR A 188 -12.54 -21.15 12.57
C THR A 188 -12.91 -22.57 12.99
N ALA A 189 -12.56 -23.58 12.20
CA ALA A 189 -12.78 -24.98 12.55
C ALA A 189 -11.93 -25.39 13.76
N GLU A 190 -10.64 -25.11 13.75
CA GLU A 190 -9.71 -25.51 14.82
C GLU A 190 -9.98 -24.80 16.16
N ILE A 191 -10.37 -23.52 16.15
CA ILE A 191 -10.70 -22.81 17.38
C ILE A 191 -12.01 -23.36 18.00
N ALA A 192 -12.99 -23.77 17.17
CA ALA A 192 -14.20 -24.41 17.66
C ALA A 192 -13.89 -25.75 18.34
N GLU A 193 -13.02 -26.57 17.76
CA GLU A 193 -12.57 -27.83 18.36
C GLU A 193 -11.80 -27.57 19.67
N THR A 194 -10.82 -26.68 19.63
CA THR A 194 -9.95 -26.34 20.78
C THR A 194 -10.74 -25.82 21.97
N THR A 195 -11.84 -25.11 21.72
CA THR A 195 -12.68 -24.52 22.77
C THR A 195 -13.95 -25.36 23.06
N ALA A 196 -14.07 -26.55 22.48
CA ALA A 196 -15.30 -27.38 22.55
C ALA A 196 -16.58 -26.59 22.19
N GLY A 197 -16.49 -25.69 21.21
CA GLY A 197 -17.61 -24.86 20.74
C GLY A 197 -17.92 -23.65 21.64
N GLN A 198 -17.11 -23.35 22.65
CA GLN A 198 -17.35 -22.22 23.55
C GLN A 198 -16.90 -20.85 22.96
N ALA A 199 -16.00 -20.85 21.99
CA ALA A 199 -15.61 -19.62 21.31
C ALA A 199 -16.76 -19.09 20.43
N ARG A 200 -17.03 -17.79 20.53
CA ARG A 200 -17.93 -17.07 19.63
C ARG A 200 -17.10 -16.22 18.71
N ILE A 201 -17.31 -16.34 17.41
CA ILE A 201 -16.58 -15.60 16.38
C ILE A 201 -17.56 -14.71 15.64
N GLU A 202 -17.23 -13.44 15.56
CA GLU A 202 -17.97 -12.45 14.79
C GLU A 202 -17.06 -11.85 13.74
N ASP A 203 -17.56 -11.75 12.50
CA ASP A 203 -16.88 -11.06 11.41
C ASP A 203 -17.04 -9.55 11.65
N LYS A 204 -15.95 -8.86 11.88
CA LYS A 204 -15.98 -7.39 11.81
C LYS A 204 -15.88 -7.01 10.35
N GLU A 205 -17.01 -6.95 9.65
CA GLU A 205 -17.08 -6.23 8.39
C GLU A 205 -16.44 -4.86 8.59
N THR A 206 -15.42 -4.57 7.81
CA THR A 206 -14.78 -3.25 7.79
C THR A 206 -15.89 -2.25 7.47
N ARG A 207 -16.44 -1.56 8.48
CA ARG A 207 -17.29 -0.40 8.25
C ARG A 207 -16.45 0.57 7.44
N ARG A 208 -16.66 0.60 6.13
CA ARG A 208 -16.22 1.69 5.27
C ARG A 208 -16.80 2.95 5.90
N GLN A 209 -15.94 3.77 6.51
CA GLN A 209 -16.27 5.15 6.81
C GLN A 209 -16.46 5.86 5.46
N GLY A 210 -17.70 5.90 5.03
CA GLY A 210 -18.18 6.65 3.90
C GLY A 210 -19.66 6.85 4.10
N ASP A 211 -20.00 7.89 4.88
CA ASP A 211 -21.15 8.75 4.64
C ASP A 211 -21.30 9.72 5.83
N LYS A 212 -20.74 10.91 5.68
CA LYS A 212 -21.43 12.20 5.93
C LYS A 212 -20.56 13.33 5.38
#